data_02505b1bd5c4f1b8f0f0a82a19e1566a
#
_entry.id   02505b1bd5c4f1b8f0f0a82a19e1566a
#
_cell.length_a   1.000
_cell.length_b   1.000
_cell.length_c   1.000
_cell.angle_alpha   90.00
_cell.angle_beta   90.00
_cell.angle_gamma   90.00
#
_symmetry.space_group_name_H-M   'P 1'
#
loop_
_entity.id
_entity.type
_entity.pdbx_description
1 polymer ?
#
loop_
_entity_poly.entity_id
_entity_poly.type
_entity_poly.pdbx_seq_one_letter_code
_entity_poly.pdbx_strand_id
1 'polypeptide(L)' 'MYFTDRGIEELASRRGDDEVTIDWLAEQLRTFVDLNPEFEIPVERLATWLARLDDDED' A
#
# COMPACT_ATOMS: atom_id res chain seq x y z
N MET A 1 -0.04 2.86 20.63
CA MET A 1 0.39 2.26 19.41
C MET A 1 -0.76 1.71 18.64
N TYR A 2 -0.72 1.78 17.34
CA TYR A 2 -1.79 1.31 16.51
C TYR A 2 -1.43 -0.02 15.92
N PHE A 3 -2.44 -0.85 15.68
CA PHE A 3 -2.19 -2.13 15.04
C PHE A 3 -1.57 -1.96 13.67
N THR A 4 -1.88 -0.88 12.98
CA THR A 4 -1.30 -0.64 11.68
C THR A 4 0.19 -0.48 11.75
N ASP A 5 0.71 0.04 12.86
CA ASP A 5 2.15 0.19 13.00
C ASP A 5 2.86 -1.13 12.98
N ARG A 6 2.24 -2.17 13.53
CA ARG A 6 2.88 -3.47 13.52
C ARG A 6 3.07 -3.98 12.11
N GLY A 7 2.04 -3.83 11.28
CA GLY A 7 2.15 -4.28 9.90
C GLY A 7 3.17 -3.47 9.11
N ILE A 8 3.18 -2.17 9.35
CA ILE A 8 4.13 -1.32 8.65
C ILE A 8 5.54 -1.66 9.07
N GLU A 9 5.76 -1.91 10.37
CA GLU A 9 7.09 -2.27 10.83
C GLU A 9 7.52 -3.61 10.30
N GLU A 10 6.60 -4.55 10.21
CA GLU A 10 6.96 -5.85 9.68
C GLU A 10 7.32 -5.71 8.20
N LEU A 11 6.59 -4.92 7.46
CA LEU A 11 6.89 -4.69 6.06
C LEU A 11 8.29 -4.10 5.92
N ALA A 12 8.59 -3.08 6.69
CA ALA A 12 9.89 -2.44 6.61
C ALA A 12 11.01 -3.39 7.02
N SER A 13 10.75 -4.23 8.02
CA SER A 13 11.75 -5.15 8.49
C SER A 13 12.05 -6.24 7.48
N ARG A 14 11.01 -6.75 6.82
CA ARG A 14 11.20 -7.86 5.92
C ARG A 14 11.61 -7.43 4.53
N ARG A 15 11.18 -6.25 4.11
CA ARG A 15 11.42 -5.81 2.75
C ARG A 15 12.06 -4.45 2.67
N GLY A 16 12.67 -3.99 3.72
CA GLY A 16 13.22 -2.64 3.75
C GLY A 16 14.28 -2.41 2.71
N ASP A 17 14.98 -3.47 2.27
CA ASP A 17 16.02 -3.31 1.27
C ASP A 17 15.52 -3.58 -0.14
N ASP A 18 14.26 -3.98 -0.30
CA ASP A 18 13.75 -4.32 -1.62
C ASP A 18 13.38 -3.08 -2.36
N GLU A 19 13.56 -3.10 -3.65
CA GLU A 19 13.03 -2.07 -4.52
C GLU A 19 12.02 -2.72 -5.42
N VAL A 20 10.79 -2.22 -5.42
CA VAL A 20 9.75 -2.83 -6.20
C VAL A 20 9.21 -1.82 -7.18
N THR A 21 8.66 -2.31 -8.28
CA THR A 21 8.06 -1.44 -9.27
C THR A 21 6.64 -1.11 -8.85
N ILE A 22 6.12 -0.03 -9.43
CA ILE A 22 4.72 0.33 -9.20
C ILE A 22 3.81 -0.75 -9.79
N ASP A 23 4.21 -1.37 -10.89
CA ASP A 23 3.41 -2.45 -11.45
C ASP A 23 3.30 -3.60 -10.46
N TRP A 24 4.40 -3.94 -9.80
CA TRP A 24 4.36 -4.99 -8.80
C TRP A 24 3.43 -4.61 -7.66
N LEU A 25 3.56 -3.39 -7.18
CA LEU A 25 2.74 -2.94 -6.05
C LEU A 25 1.26 -2.95 -6.42
N ALA A 26 0.92 -2.45 -7.60
CA ALA A 26 -0.46 -2.42 -8.03
C ALA A 26 -1.04 -3.83 -8.09
N GLU A 27 -0.23 -4.77 -8.56
CA GLU A 27 -0.68 -6.15 -8.62
C GLU A 27 -0.96 -6.70 -7.23
N GLN A 28 -0.09 -6.38 -6.26
CA GLN A 28 -0.29 -6.84 -4.90
C GLN A 28 -1.55 -6.23 -4.28
N LEU A 29 -1.81 -4.96 -4.57
CA LEU A 29 -3.01 -4.32 -4.05
C LEU A 29 -4.27 -4.97 -4.63
N ARG A 30 -4.25 -5.29 -5.91
CA ARG A 30 -5.39 -5.95 -6.52
C ARG A 30 -5.61 -7.33 -5.93
N THR A 31 -4.53 -8.07 -5.73
CA THR A 31 -4.63 -9.40 -5.14
C THR A 31 -5.19 -9.31 -3.73
N PHE A 32 -4.74 -8.34 -2.97
CA PHE A 32 -5.24 -8.18 -1.60
C PHE A 32 -6.75 -7.92 -1.60
N VAL A 33 -7.21 -7.06 -2.50
CA VAL A 33 -8.64 -6.74 -2.56
C VAL A 33 -9.43 -7.95 -3.04
N ASP A 34 -8.87 -8.74 -3.96
CA ASP A 34 -9.55 -9.94 -4.40
C ASP A 34 -9.76 -10.91 -3.24
N LEU A 35 -8.80 -11.00 -2.35
CA LEU A 35 -8.91 -11.88 -1.20
C LEU A 35 -9.71 -11.27 -0.08
N ASN A 36 -9.78 -9.95 -0.04
CA ASN A 36 -10.45 -9.23 1.03
C ASN A 36 -11.31 -8.12 0.46
N PRO A 37 -12.42 -8.46 -0.17
CA PRO A 37 -13.22 -7.44 -0.87
C PRO A 37 -13.72 -6.31 0.03
N GLU A 38 -13.80 -6.57 1.32
CA GLU A 38 -14.28 -5.54 2.22
C GLU A 38 -13.31 -4.37 2.31
N PHE A 39 -12.07 -4.53 1.83
CA PHE A 39 -11.12 -3.44 1.87
C PHE A 39 -10.98 -2.71 0.54
N GLU A 40 -11.91 -2.92 -0.37
CA GLU A 40 -11.80 -2.31 -1.68
C GLU A 40 -11.67 -0.80 -1.60
N ILE A 41 -12.52 -0.16 -0.84
CA ILE A 41 -12.49 1.29 -0.78
C ILE A 41 -11.25 1.81 -0.06
N PRO A 42 -10.86 1.27 1.10
CA PRO A 42 -9.64 1.74 1.73
C PRO A 42 -8.41 1.56 0.85
N VAL A 43 -8.32 0.45 0.11
CA VAL A 43 -7.16 0.21 -0.73
C VAL A 43 -7.17 1.18 -1.91
N GLU A 44 -8.34 1.45 -2.48
CA GLU A 44 -8.44 2.40 -3.57
C GLU A 44 -8.03 3.79 -3.11
N ARG A 45 -8.41 4.16 -1.90
CA ARG A 45 -8.02 5.45 -1.36
C ARG A 45 -6.53 5.53 -1.12
N LEU A 46 -5.94 4.47 -0.62
CA LEU A 46 -4.50 4.45 -0.42
C LEU A 46 -3.78 4.58 -1.75
N ALA A 47 -4.23 3.85 -2.75
CA ALA A 47 -3.58 3.92 -4.05
C ALA A 47 -3.65 5.32 -4.65
N THR A 48 -4.81 5.95 -4.52
CA THR A 48 -4.99 7.31 -5.03
C THR A 48 -4.09 8.29 -4.27
N TRP A 49 -4.01 8.13 -2.98
CA TRP A 49 -3.18 8.99 -2.17
C TRP A 49 -1.71 8.86 -2.58
N LEU A 50 -1.26 7.62 -2.77
CA LEU A 50 0.12 7.40 -3.18
C LEU A 50 0.39 8.00 -4.56
N ALA A 51 -0.60 7.91 -5.45
CA ALA A 51 -0.42 8.43 -6.80
C ALA A 51 -0.26 9.94 -6.81
N ARG A 52 -0.80 10.62 -5.79
CA ARG A 52 -0.79 12.06 -5.79
C ARG A 52 0.22 12.67 -4.82
N LEU A 53 1.04 11.82 -4.24
CA LEU A 53 1.95 12.34 -3.22
C LEU A 53 2.84 13.44 -3.75
N ASP A 54 3.35 13.27 -4.94
CA ASP A 54 4.27 14.22 -5.48
C ASP A 54 3.61 15.31 -6.22
N ASP A 55 2.31 15.25 -6.41
CA ASP A 55 1.65 16.25 -7.15
C ASP A 55 1.18 17.31 -6.34
N ASP A 56 1.30 17.26 -5.14
CA ASP A 56 0.61 18.16 -4.43
C ASP A 56 1.09 19.40 -4.46
N GLU A 57 1.63 19.83 -4.80
CA GLU A 57 1.96 20.99 -4.70
C GLU A 57 1.09 21.85 -4.61
N ASP A 58 0.50 21.97 -4.58
CA ASP A 58 -0.36 22.94 -4.39
C ASP A 58 -0.86 23.04 -3.58
#